data_e7647099b83d1a17b50ac594a65cdf55
#
_entry.id   e7647099b83d1a17b50ac594a65cdf55
#
_cell.length_a   1.000
_cell.length_b   1.000
_cell.length_c   1.000
_cell.angle_alpha   90.00
_cell.angle_beta   90.00
_cell.angle_gamma   90.00
#
_symmetry.space_group_name_H-M   'P 1'
#
loop_
_entity.id
_entity.type
_entity.pdbx_description
1 polymer ?
#
loop_
_entity_poly.entity_id
_entity_poly.type
_entity_poly.pdbx_seq_one_letter_code
_entity_poly.pdbx_strand_id
1 'polypeptide(L)'
;MKFITQINGKKFWMILLASSISASANAQQDSQKLCVYDLLGAAGDIFAMAKDYEVASKAWGGNVKIHAYTDERIATQDFIAGECDAVFATGFRTRQFNSTTAAIDSLGASSIVKDGKVDMNASYEVVRRAIQVFSSPNSTKIATNGKFEISGIIPFGTAYPVLNDRKIQTVEDLAGKKIAAFDYDKAQAVMIQRIGAQPVSADITNFASKFNNGIVDMIAAPAAAYKPLELYRGIGNKGAINRFPIVILSYQMVINTSKFPAGFGLESRKYWLGQFERALKLIVRAEQTIPEKTWSDLTPENMIKYTIMLRESRGSIVEQGIYDKQGLVIMKKIRCSVNRADSECTPDSKSF
;
A
#
# COMPACT_ATOMS: atom_id res chain seq x y z
N MET A 1 77.99 2.45 71.10
CA MET A 1 77.22 2.11 72.34
C MET A 1 75.75 2.09 71.90
N LYS A 2 75.21 0.87 71.74
CA LYS A 2 73.99 0.27 72.26
C LYS A 2 72.81 1.27 72.42
N PHE A 3 71.63 1.09 71.87
CA PHE A 3 70.65 0.04 72.23
C PHE A 3 69.62 -0.21 71.07
N ILE A 4 69.29 -1.49 70.90
CA ILE A 4 68.22 -2.09 70.17
C ILE A 4 66.91 -1.86 70.93
N THR A 5 65.82 -1.54 70.26
CA THR A 5 64.48 -1.98 70.67
C THR A 5 63.58 -2.30 69.46
N GLN A 6 63.19 -3.57 69.45
CA GLN A 6 62.15 -4.14 68.56
C GLN A 6 60.80 -3.61 69.01
N ILE A 7 59.92 -3.30 68.03
CA ILE A 7 58.46 -3.25 68.26
C ILE A 7 57.78 -4.03 67.12
N ASN A 8 57.02 -5.01 67.57
CA ASN A 8 56.25 -5.99 66.85
C ASN A 8 55.23 -5.40 65.88
N GLY A 9 55.16 -6.00 64.70
CA GLY A 9 54.16 -5.74 63.72
C GLY A 9 52.78 -6.35 64.04
N LYS A 10 51.77 -5.61 63.80
CA LYS A 10 50.42 -6.13 63.53
C LYS A 10 50.06 -5.77 62.11
N LYS A 11 50.04 -6.80 61.26
CA LYS A 11 49.50 -6.68 59.89
C LYS A 11 48.00 -6.49 59.98
N PHE A 12 47.53 -5.29 59.62
CA PHE A 12 46.12 -4.99 59.37
C PHE A 12 45.83 -5.32 57.89
N TRP A 13 45.12 -6.40 57.64
CA TRP A 13 44.60 -6.73 56.34
C TRP A 13 43.31 -5.92 56.14
N MET A 14 43.36 -4.87 55.31
CA MET A 14 42.20 -4.18 54.81
C MET A 14 41.62 -4.99 53.61
N ILE A 15 40.51 -5.67 53.86
CA ILE A 15 39.71 -6.31 52.81
C ILE A 15 38.91 -5.18 52.13
N LEU A 16 39.34 -4.74 50.95
CA LEU A 16 38.54 -3.90 50.05
C LEU A 16 37.45 -4.78 49.43
N LEU A 17 36.22 -4.68 49.97
CA LEU A 17 35.03 -5.15 49.26
C LEU A 17 34.79 -4.21 48.09
N ALA A 18 35.21 -4.60 46.89
CA ALA A 18 34.80 -4.00 45.64
C ALA A 18 33.35 -4.37 45.36
N SER A 19 32.42 -3.51 45.77
CA SER A 19 31.00 -3.60 45.35
C SER A 19 30.91 -3.29 43.87
N SER A 20 30.89 -4.32 43.02
CA SER A 20 30.53 -4.19 41.59
C SER A 20 29.06 -3.78 41.49
N ILE A 21 28.80 -2.50 41.41
CA ILE A 21 27.52 -1.96 41.00
C ILE A 21 27.40 -2.30 39.51
N SER A 22 26.71 -3.40 39.19
CA SER A 22 26.25 -3.69 37.85
C SER A 22 25.21 -2.64 37.50
N ALA A 23 25.66 -1.52 36.93
CA ALA A 23 24.76 -0.60 36.23
C ALA A 23 24.16 -1.36 35.07
N SER A 24 22.95 -1.89 35.27
CA SER A 24 22.09 -2.30 34.16
C SER A 24 21.82 -1.04 33.33
N ALA A 25 22.66 -0.78 32.35
CA ALA A 25 22.34 0.18 31.30
C ALA A 25 21.03 -0.30 30.66
N ASN A 26 19.91 0.23 31.11
CA ASN A 26 18.69 0.24 30.26
C ASN A 26 19.09 1.03 29.04
N ALA A 27 19.55 0.32 28.00
CA ALA A 27 19.66 0.89 26.67
C ALA A 27 18.24 1.34 26.31
N GLN A 28 17.97 2.62 26.47
CA GLN A 28 16.74 3.23 26.00
C GLN A 28 16.73 2.94 24.50
N GLN A 29 15.88 2.02 24.09
CA GLN A 29 15.75 1.67 22.68
C GLN A 29 15.34 2.94 21.94
N ASP A 30 16.17 3.40 21.01
CA ASP A 30 15.89 4.58 20.20
C ASP A 30 14.50 4.43 19.56
N SER A 31 13.75 5.53 19.53
CA SER A 31 12.42 5.51 18.94
C SER A 31 12.52 5.33 17.42
N GLN A 32 11.74 4.40 16.88
CA GLN A 32 11.62 4.22 15.43
C GLN A 32 10.62 5.23 14.86
N LYS A 33 11.06 6.03 13.93
CA LYS A 33 10.20 7.01 13.25
C LYS A 33 9.46 6.36 12.09
N LEU A 34 8.12 6.34 12.17
CA LEU A 34 7.22 5.89 11.10
C LEU A 34 6.59 7.08 10.38
N CYS A 35 6.93 7.28 9.12
CA CYS A 35 6.33 8.26 8.24
C CYS A 35 5.03 7.71 7.64
N VAL A 36 3.90 8.32 7.98
CA VAL A 36 2.56 7.87 7.58
C VAL A 36 1.99 8.85 6.57
N TYR A 37 1.78 8.39 5.34
CA TYR A 37 1.01 9.14 4.38
C TYR A 37 -0.48 8.99 4.67
N ASP A 38 -1.18 10.10 4.70
CA ASP A 38 -2.64 10.15 4.68
C ASP A 38 -3.05 11.45 3.95
N LEU A 39 -4.03 11.37 3.06
CA LEU A 39 -4.52 12.49 2.28
C LEU A 39 -4.96 13.69 3.16
N LEU A 40 -5.47 13.40 4.36
CA LEU A 40 -5.89 14.38 5.36
C LEU A 40 -4.82 14.58 6.46
N GLY A 41 -3.62 14.04 6.28
CA GLY A 41 -2.55 14.13 7.26
C GLY A 41 -2.96 13.53 8.61
N ALA A 42 -2.69 14.24 9.70
CA ALA A 42 -2.99 13.78 11.05
C ALA A 42 -4.49 13.64 11.37
N ALA A 43 -5.38 14.20 10.54
CA ALA A 43 -6.82 14.10 10.68
C ALA A 43 -7.44 12.90 9.93
N GLY A 44 -6.62 12.15 9.17
CA GLY A 44 -7.11 11.05 8.33
C GLY A 44 -7.28 9.73 9.06
N ASP A 45 -8.05 8.84 8.45
CA ASP A 45 -8.39 7.52 9.00
C ASP A 45 -7.17 6.58 9.03
N ILE A 46 -6.28 6.65 8.05
CA ILE A 46 -5.04 5.84 7.99
C ILE A 46 -4.10 6.27 9.12
N PHE A 47 -3.96 7.58 9.34
CA PHE A 47 -3.17 8.09 10.45
C PHE A 47 -3.76 7.69 11.81
N ALA A 48 -5.09 7.67 11.96
CA ALA A 48 -5.76 7.16 13.15
C ALA A 48 -5.47 5.67 13.40
N MET A 49 -5.46 4.83 12.35
CA MET A 49 -5.05 3.43 12.46
C MET A 49 -3.58 3.29 12.86
N ALA A 50 -2.71 4.17 12.37
CA ALA A 50 -1.30 4.19 12.74
C ALA A 50 -1.07 4.60 14.19
N LYS A 51 -1.92 5.45 14.79
CA LYS A 51 -1.89 5.74 16.25
C LYS A 51 -2.13 4.48 17.08
N ASP A 52 -3.10 3.66 16.70
CA ASP A 52 -3.36 2.40 17.38
C ASP A 52 -2.19 1.42 17.22
N TYR A 53 -1.58 1.42 16.03
CA TYR A 53 -0.37 0.63 15.77
C TYR A 53 0.83 1.08 16.61
N GLU A 54 1.06 2.38 16.81
CA GLU A 54 2.11 2.92 17.69
C GLU A 54 2.00 2.31 19.08
N VAL A 55 0.77 2.21 19.61
CA VAL A 55 0.51 1.62 20.93
C VAL A 55 0.72 0.12 20.91
N ALA A 56 0.15 -0.57 19.93
CA ALA A 56 0.18 -2.03 19.84
C ALA A 56 1.61 -2.56 19.63
N SER A 57 2.45 -1.86 18.87
CA SER A 57 3.81 -2.28 18.51
C SER A 57 4.71 -2.48 19.73
N LYS A 58 4.40 -1.84 20.85
CA LYS A 58 5.15 -2.00 22.12
C LYS A 58 5.15 -3.43 22.63
N ALA A 59 4.08 -4.19 22.36
CA ALA A 59 3.94 -5.58 22.79
C ALA A 59 4.97 -6.53 22.14
N TRP A 60 5.54 -6.16 21.01
CA TRP A 60 6.60 -6.92 20.32
C TRP A 60 7.90 -6.13 20.15
N GLY A 61 8.18 -5.23 21.11
CA GLY A 61 9.46 -4.52 21.24
C GLY A 61 9.59 -3.30 20.32
N GLY A 62 8.51 -2.77 19.77
CA GLY A 62 8.53 -1.52 19.02
C GLY A 62 8.51 -0.30 19.94
N ASN A 63 9.28 0.72 19.60
CA ASN A 63 9.17 2.06 20.17
C ASN A 63 8.85 3.04 19.04
N VAL A 64 7.77 2.74 18.30
CA VAL A 64 7.37 3.48 17.09
C VAL A 64 6.83 4.85 17.48
N LYS A 65 7.23 5.88 16.72
CA LYS A 65 6.69 7.24 16.75
C LYS A 65 6.21 7.63 15.37
N ILE A 66 4.95 7.99 15.25
CA ILE A 66 4.32 8.30 13.97
C ILE A 66 4.42 9.78 13.61
N HIS A 67 4.66 10.06 12.32
CA HIS A 67 4.68 11.39 11.74
C HIS A 67 3.76 11.44 10.51
N ALA A 68 2.88 12.45 10.46
CA ALA A 68 1.91 12.60 9.38
C ALA A 68 2.54 13.29 8.16
N TYR A 69 2.25 12.75 6.97
CA TYR A 69 2.59 13.32 5.68
C TYR A 69 1.35 13.38 4.81
N THR A 70 1.17 14.49 4.08
CA THR A 70 0.12 14.64 3.05
C THR A 70 0.64 14.41 1.64
N ASP A 71 1.94 14.22 1.48
CA ASP A 71 2.62 13.85 0.23
C ASP A 71 3.42 12.55 0.43
N GLU A 72 2.97 11.46 -0.20
CA GLU A 72 3.64 10.15 -0.08
C GLU A 72 5.02 10.13 -0.74
N ARG A 73 5.29 11.04 -1.71
CA ARG A 73 6.60 11.20 -2.32
C ARG A 73 7.61 11.67 -1.28
N ILE A 74 7.25 12.68 -0.49
CA ILE A 74 8.12 13.20 0.57
C ILE A 74 8.31 12.13 1.65
N ALA A 75 7.22 11.48 2.11
CA ALA A 75 7.30 10.41 3.11
C ALA A 75 8.28 9.29 2.70
N THR A 76 8.23 8.87 1.43
CA THR A 76 9.13 7.82 0.93
C THR A 76 10.55 8.31 0.68
N GLN A 77 10.75 9.57 0.29
CA GLN A 77 12.09 10.17 0.16
C GLN A 77 12.79 10.27 1.53
N ASP A 78 12.06 10.70 2.56
CA ASP A 78 12.57 10.75 3.94
C ASP A 78 12.92 9.35 4.46
N PHE A 79 12.13 8.33 4.10
CA PHE A 79 12.44 6.94 4.42
C PHE A 79 13.71 6.44 3.70
N ILE A 80 13.88 6.77 2.42
CA ILE A 80 15.08 6.40 1.66
C ILE A 80 16.32 7.11 2.22
N ALA A 81 16.19 8.38 2.61
CA ALA A 81 17.24 9.19 3.21
C ALA A 81 17.62 8.73 4.64
N GLY A 82 16.77 7.92 5.30
CA GLY A 82 16.97 7.46 6.67
C GLY A 82 16.44 8.43 7.73
N GLU A 83 15.69 9.46 7.33
CA GLU A 83 14.97 10.35 8.25
C GLU A 83 13.76 9.66 8.88
N CYS A 84 13.28 8.59 8.26
CA CYS A 84 12.28 7.68 8.80
C CYS A 84 12.85 6.25 8.79
N ASP A 85 12.53 5.48 9.82
CA ASP A 85 12.91 4.06 9.94
C ASP A 85 11.88 3.15 9.29
N ALA A 86 10.67 3.66 9.07
CA ALA A 86 9.57 3.00 8.39
C ALA A 86 8.72 4.02 7.62
N VAL A 87 8.01 3.54 6.60
CA VAL A 87 7.03 4.33 5.85
C VAL A 87 5.75 3.53 5.65
N PHE A 88 4.59 4.19 5.75
CA PHE A 88 3.28 3.62 5.45
C PHE A 88 2.63 4.47 4.37
N ALA A 89 2.57 3.93 3.16
CA ALA A 89 2.13 4.64 1.95
C ALA A 89 1.39 3.68 1.00
N THR A 90 0.90 4.19 -0.13
CA THR A 90 0.19 3.37 -1.12
C THR A 90 1.09 2.28 -1.73
N GLY A 91 0.49 1.15 -2.11
CA GLY A 91 1.19 0.07 -2.80
C GLY A 91 1.87 0.52 -4.10
N PHE A 92 1.34 1.54 -4.77
CA PHE A 92 1.99 2.15 -5.92
C PHE A 92 3.35 2.76 -5.55
N ARG A 93 3.42 3.49 -4.46
CA ARG A 93 4.65 4.15 -4.00
C ARG A 93 5.64 3.16 -3.39
N THR A 94 5.15 2.16 -2.67
CA THR A 94 5.99 1.16 -1.99
C THR A 94 6.50 0.05 -2.91
N ARG A 95 5.98 -0.07 -4.14
CA ARG A 95 6.45 -1.04 -5.17
C ARG A 95 7.95 -1.00 -5.39
N GLN A 96 8.57 0.16 -5.28
CA GLN A 96 10.03 0.31 -5.42
C GLN A 96 10.83 -0.46 -4.35
N PHE A 97 10.23 -0.75 -3.20
CA PHE A 97 10.87 -1.49 -2.12
C PHE A 97 10.60 -2.99 -2.21
N ASN A 98 9.41 -3.37 -2.70
CA ASN A 98 9.04 -4.77 -2.91
C ASN A 98 7.97 -4.89 -4.01
N SER A 99 8.40 -5.30 -5.20
CA SER A 99 7.53 -5.45 -6.37
C SER A 99 6.60 -6.67 -6.28
N THR A 100 7.01 -7.70 -5.53
CA THR A 100 6.23 -8.94 -5.42
C THR A 100 4.95 -8.74 -4.60
N THR A 101 5.02 -8.08 -3.44
CA THR A 101 3.82 -7.78 -2.64
C THR A 101 2.96 -6.71 -3.29
N ALA A 102 3.58 -5.78 -4.03
CA ALA A 102 2.87 -4.76 -4.79
C ALA A 102 2.07 -5.33 -5.99
N ALA A 103 2.18 -6.63 -6.28
CA ALA A 103 1.32 -7.29 -7.27
C ALA A 103 -0.18 -7.24 -6.89
N ILE A 104 -0.53 -7.03 -5.62
CA ILE A 104 -1.91 -6.75 -5.19
C ILE A 104 -2.49 -5.56 -5.97
N ASP A 105 -1.69 -4.51 -6.15
CA ASP A 105 -2.06 -3.26 -6.84
C ASP A 105 -1.77 -3.31 -8.34
N SER A 106 -1.83 -4.47 -8.96
CA SER A 106 -1.70 -4.59 -10.41
C SER A 106 -3.06 -4.50 -11.08
N LEU A 107 -3.08 -3.94 -12.29
CA LEU A 107 -4.29 -3.67 -13.08
C LEU A 107 -5.20 -4.91 -13.16
N GLY A 108 -6.40 -4.81 -12.61
CA GLY A 108 -7.40 -5.87 -12.64
C GLY A 108 -7.01 -7.18 -11.92
N ALA A 109 -5.87 -7.26 -11.22
CA ALA A 109 -5.40 -8.51 -10.62
C ALA A 109 -6.35 -9.06 -9.54
N SER A 110 -7.03 -8.18 -8.81
CA SER A 110 -7.97 -8.53 -7.75
C SER A 110 -9.44 -8.42 -8.16
N SER A 111 -9.74 -7.84 -9.33
CA SER A 111 -11.12 -7.57 -9.74
C SER A 111 -11.79 -8.83 -10.29
N ILE A 112 -12.94 -9.21 -9.73
CA ILE A 112 -13.76 -10.34 -10.20
C ILE A 112 -14.98 -9.80 -10.92
N VAL A 113 -15.13 -10.23 -12.17
CA VAL A 113 -16.35 -10.00 -12.98
C VAL A 113 -17.03 -11.34 -13.20
N LYS A 114 -18.28 -11.46 -12.77
CA LYS A 114 -19.10 -12.66 -12.92
C LYS A 114 -20.41 -12.30 -13.59
N ASP A 115 -20.77 -13.05 -14.63
CA ASP A 115 -22.00 -12.84 -15.40
C ASP A 115 -22.16 -11.38 -15.88
N GLY A 116 -21.06 -10.76 -16.33
CA GLY A 116 -21.02 -9.37 -16.80
C GLY A 116 -21.25 -8.32 -15.73
N LYS A 117 -21.07 -8.66 -14.43
CA LYS A 117 -21.15 -7.74 -13.30
C LYS A 117 -19.92 -7.85 -12.43
N VAL A 118 -19.50 -6.72 -11.88
CA VAL A 118 -18.42 -6.71 -10.90
C VAL A 118 -18.92 -7.31 -9.59
N ASP A 119 -18.23 -8.34 -9.09
CA ASP A 119 -18.44 -8.90 -7.76
C ASP A 119 -17.40 -8.32 -6.79
N MET A 120 -17.77 -7.23 -6.12
CA MET A 120 -16.86 -6.55 -5.18
C MET A 120 -16.57 -7.39 -3.94
N ASN A 121 -17.50 -8.24 -3.48
CA ASN A 121 -17.26 -9.12 -2.34
C ASN A 121 -16.19 -10.17 -2.69
N ALA A 122 -16.31 -10.81 -3.85
CA ALA A 122 -15.29 -11.74 -4.34
C ALA A 122 -13.96 -11.03 -4.61
N SER A 123 -13.99 -9.80 -5.11
CA SER A 123 -12.79 -8.99 -5.37
C SER A 123 -12.04 -8.65 -4.06
N TYR A 124 -12.74 -8.22 -3.03
CA TYR A 124 -12.11 -8.00 -1.71
C TYR A 124 -11.69 -9.30 -1.03
N GLU A 125 -12.35 -10.44 -1.30
CA GLU A 125 -11.88 -11.74 -0.83
C GLU A 125 -10.55 -12.15 -1.50
N VAL A 126 -10.33 -11.82 -2.78
CA VAL A 126 -9.02 -11.97 -3.43
C VAL A 126 -7.96 -11.14 -2.70
N VAL A 127 -8.26 -9.88 -2.39
CA VAL A 127 -7.33 -9.00 -1.66
C VAL A 127 -7.06 -9.54 -0.26
N ARG A 128 -8.08 -10.01 0.47
CA ARG A 128 -7.95 -10.63 1.79
C ARG A 128 -6.98 -11.81 1.75
N ARG A 129 -7.20 -12.74 0.83
CA ARG A 129 -6.33 -13.92 0.68
C ARG A 129 -4.92 -13.54 0.29
N ALA A 130 -4.75 -12.54 -0.57
CA ALA A 130 -3.43 -12.04 -0.93
C ALA A 130 -2.68 -11.48 0.30
N ILE A 131 -3.35 -10.65 1.10
CA ILE A 131 -2.78 -10.12 2.34
C ILE A 131 -2.46 -11.27 3.32
N GLN A 132 -3.32 -12.28 3.46
CA GLN A 132 -3.05 -13.47 4.29
C GLN A 132 -1.79 -14.22 3.82
N VAL A 133 -1.65 -14.44 2.52
CA VAL A 133 -0.47 -15.10 1.94
C VAL A 133 0.78 -14.28 2.23
N PHE A 134 0.80 -12.99 1.91
CA PHE A 134 1.98 -12.13 2.10
C PHE A 134 2.28 -11.84 3.58
N SER A 135 1.30 -11.99 4.47
CA SER A 135 1.49 -11.82 5.93
C SER A 135 1.90 -13.11 6.64
N SER A 136 1.91 -14.24 5.96
CA SER A 136 2.25 -15.53 6.56
C SER A 136 3.74 -15.63 6.92
N PRO A 137 4.12 -16.44 7.93
CA PRO A 137 5.52 -16.68 8.26
C PRO A 137 6.35 -17.21 7.08
N ASN A 138 5.74 -18.06 6.23
CA ASN A 138 6.40 -18.65 5.05
C ASN A 138 6.71 -17.60 3.97
N SER A 139 6.08 -16.45 4.02
CA SER A 139 6.27 -15.35 3.05
C SER A 139 7.30 -14.31 3.49
N THR A 140 7.96 -14.47 4.63
CA THR A 140 8.96 -13.50 5.11
C THR A 140 10.05 -13.24 4.06
N LYS A 141 10.52 -14.30 3.38
CA LYS A 141 11.52 -14.18 2.30
C LYS A 141 10.98 -13.36 1.11
N ILE A 142 9.71 -13.50 0.78
CA ILE A 142 9.06 -12.76 -0.32
C ILE A 142 8.81 -11.30 0.09
N ALA A 143 8.44 -11.10 1.36
CA ALA A 143 8.18 -9.77 1.92
C ALA A 143 9.45 -8.95 2.15
N THR A 144 10.65 -9.58 2.09
CA THR A 144 11.94 -8.92 2.35
C THR A 144 12.72 -8.75 1.05
N ASN A 145 13.24 -7.54 0.83
CA ASN A 145 14.12 -7.20 -0.28
C ASN A 145 15.29 -6.35 0.24
N GLY A 146 16.47 -6.95 0.36
CA GLY A 146 17.63 -6.33 0.97
C GLY A 146 17.36 -5.92 2.42
N LYS A 147 17.51 -4.64 2.73
CA LYS A 147 17.24 -4.06 4.04
C LYS A 147 15.78 -3.69 4.30
N PHE A 148 14.92 -3.83 3.30
CA PHE A 148 13.52 -3.45 3.39
C PHE A 148 12.63 -4.67 3.57
N GLU A 149 11.65 -4.57 4.47
CA GLU A 149 10.65 -5.60 4.70
C GLU A 149 9.26 -4.97 4.68
N ILE A 150 8.33 -5.60 3.95
CA ILE A 150 6.91 -5.26 4.04
C ILE A 150 6.39 -5.83 5.36
N SER A 151 6.09 -4.94 6.28
CA SER A 151 5.67 -5.26 7.64
C SER A 151 4.17 -5.08 7.88
N GLY A 152 3.40 -4.70 6.86
CA GLY A 152 1.95 -4.59 6.95
C GLY A 152 1.32 -4.27 5.61
N ILE A 153 0.13 -4.81 5.38
CA ILE A 153 -0.68 -4.53 4.19
C ILE A 153 -2.14 -4.43 4.61
N ILE A 154 -2.84 -3.38 4.18
CA ILE A 154 -4.29 -3.23 4.31
C ILE A 154 -4.90 -2.78 2.98
N PRO A 155 -6.18 -3.08 2.69
CA PRO A 155 -6.87 -2.48 1.56
C PRO A 155 -7.08 -0.98 1.81
N PHE A 156 -7.03 -0.19 0.73
CA PHE A 156 -7.25 1.26 0.79
C PHE A 156 -8.49 1.70 0.01
N GLY A 157 -8.92 0.93 -0.94
CA GLY A 157 -10.11 1.18 -1.74
C GLY A 157 -9.91 0.84 -3.20
N THR A 158 -10.98 1.02 -3.95
CA THR A 158 -11.00 0.74 -5.38
C THR A 158 -10.75 2.02 -6.15
N ALA A 159 -9.76 2.03 -7.03
CA ALA A 159 -9.59 3.09 -8.01
C ALA A 159 -10.60 2.86 -9.15
N TYR A 160 -11.57 3.76 -9.21
CA TYR A 160 -12.59 3.82 -10.25
C TYR A 160 -12.22 4.85 -11.31
N PRO A 161 -12.65 4.66 -12.58
CA PRO A 161 -12.62 5.73 -13.57
C PRO A 161 -13.50 6.90 -13.15
N VAL A 162 -12.92 8.06 -12.94
CA VAL A 162 -13.60 9.33 -12.67
C VAL A 162 -13.51 10.18 -13.92
N LEU A 163 -14.65 10.48 -14.54
CA LEU A 163 -14.79 11.00 -15.90
C LEU A 163 -15.46 12.39 -15.89
N ASN A 164 -15.01 13.27 -16.78
CA ASN A 164 -15.68 14.55 -17.04
C ASN A 164 -16.86 14.43 -18.01
N ASP A 165 -17.00 13.28 -18.69
CA ASP A 165 -18.13 12.96 -19.59
C ASP A 165 -18.60 11.52 -19.37
N ARG A 166 -19.87 11.34 -18.94
CA ARG A 166 -20.50 10.03 -18.71
C ARG A 166 -20.76 9.22 -19.99
N LYS A 167 -20.59 9.83 -21.16
CA LYS A 167 -20.68 9.11 -22.44
C LYS A 167 -19.48 8.20 -22.70
N ILE A 168 -18.41 8.36 -21.97
CA ILE A 168 -17.24 7.47 -22.01
C ILE A 168 -17.62 6.17 -21.29
N GLN A 169 -18.05 5.16 -22.06
CA GLN A 169 -18.60 3.89 -21.57
C GLN A 169 -17.81 2.68 -22.07
N THR A 170 -17.15 2.81 -23.21
CA THR A 170 -16.40 1.73 -23.85
C THR A 170 -14.90 1.96 -23.76
N VAL A 171 -14.10 0.91 -23.97
CA VAL A 171 -12.64 1.06 -24.07
C VAL A 171 -12.28 1.93 -25.28
N GLU A 172 -13.04 1.82 -26.35
CA GLU A 172 -12.85 2.59 -27.59
C GLU A 172 -13.08 4.09 -27.39
N ASP A 173 -14.02 4.48 -26.50
CA ASP A 173 -14.28 5.90 -26.18
C ASP A 173 -13.09 6.57 -25.48
N LEU A 174 -12.17 5.78 -24.92
CA LEU A 174 -10.95 6.30 -24.25
C LEU A 174 -9.89 6.72 -25.29
N ALA A 175 -9.98 6.29 -26.54
CA ALA A 175 -9.04 6.68 -27.58
C ALA A 175 -8.98 8.20 -27.74
N GLY A 176 -7.77 8.76 -27.74
CA GLY A 176 -7.52 10.20 -27.81
C GLY A 176 -7.82 11.00 -26.53
N LYS A 177 -8.42 10.39 -25.49
CA LYS A 177 -8.67 11.08 -24.21
C LYS A 177 -7.40 11.32 -23.43
N LYS A 178 -7.34 12.42 -22.72
CA LYS A 178 -6.26 12.76 -21.79
C LYS A 178 -6.52 12.12 -20.44
N ILE A 179 -5.64 11.23 -20.00
CA ILE A 179 -5.77 10.51 -18.74
C ILE A 179 -4.57 10.81 -17.85
N ALA A 180 -4.80 11.20 -16.60
CA ALA A 180 -3.71 11.41 -15.67
C ALA A 180 -2.97 10.10 -15.39
N ALA A 181 -1.66 10.14 -15.46
CA ALA A 181 -0.76 9.05 -15.11
C ALA A 181 0.26 9.56 -14.10
N PHE A 182 0.45 8.83 -13.00
CA PHE A 182 1.47 9.20 -12.05
C PHE A 182 2.86 9.02 -12.66
N ASP A 183 3.71 10.04 -12.55
CA ASP A 183 5.05 10.10 -13.15
C ASP A 183 6.00 8.99 -12.64
N TYR A 184 5.73 8.46 -11.47
CA TYR A 184 6.46 7.34 -10.87
C TYR A 184 5.84 5.96 -11.17
N ASP A 185 4.66 5.87 -11.78
CA ASP A 185 4.00 4.60 -12.13
C ASP A 185 3.95 4.38 -13.65
N LYS A 186 5.02 3.80 -14.16
CA LYS A 186 5.13 3.45 -15.58
C LYS A 186 4.01 2.53 -16.08
N ALA A 187 3.43 1.71 -15.21
CA ALA A 187 2.35 0.80 -15.57
C ALA A 187 1.10 1.55 -16.03
N GLN A 188 0.76 2.66 -15.37
CA GLN A 188 -0.35 3.52 -15.80
C GLN A 188 -0.11 4.10 -17.20
N ALA A 189 1.08 4.65 -17.44
CA ALA A 189 1.39 5.22 -18.76
C ALA A 189 1.33 4.19 -19.86
N VAL A 190 1.88 2.97 -19.65
CA VAL A 190 1.82 1.86 -20.62
C VAL A 190 0.37 1.46 -20.93
N MET A 191 -0.47 1.30 -19.90
CA MET A 191 -1.88 0.98 -20.09
C MET A 191 -2.61 2.07 -20.91
N ILE A 192 -2.43 3.34 -20.52
CA ILE A 192 -3.09 4.48 -21.18
C ILE A 192 -2.69 4.57 -22.64
N GLN A 193 -1.42 4.41 -22.97
CA GLN A 193 -0.94 4.40 -24.37
C GLN A 193 -1.50 3.20 -25.15
N ARG A 194 -1.58 2.02 -24.53
CA ARG A 194 -2.09 0.81 -25.17
C ARG A 194 -3.53 0.95 -25.64
N ILE A 195 -4.37 1.69 -24.93
CA ILE A 195 -5.77 1.94 -25.31
C ILE A 195 -5.95 3.15 -26.25
N GLY A 196 -4.86 3.68 -26.78
CA GLY A 196 -4.90 4.84 -27.68
C GLY A 196 -5.20 6.17 -26.98
N ALA A 197 -5.17 6.22 -25.65
CA ALA A 197 -5.32 7.44 -24.88
C ALA A 197 -3.97 8.15 -24.67
N GLN A 198 -4.02 9.40 -24.21
CA GLN A 198 -2.85 10.24 -23.97
C GLN A 198 -2.54 10.31 -22.48
N PRO A 199 -1.44 9.74 -22.01
CA PRO A 199 -1.04 9.91 -20.62
C PRO A 199 -0.57 11.35 -20.36
N VAL A 200 -1.14 11.97 -19.34
CA VAL A 200 -0.74 13.30 -18.87
C VAL A 200 -0.05 13.10 -17.51
N SER A 201 1.24 13.43 -17.45
CA SER A 201 2.02 13.33 -16.20
C SER A 201 1.33 14.05 -15.06
N ALA A 202 1.24 13.40 -13.92
CA ALA A 202 0.65 13.91 -12.71
C ALA A 202 1.37 13.33 -11.48
N ASP A 203 1.09 13.89 -10.30
CA ASP A 203 1.44 13.33 -9.02
C ASP A 203 0.26 13.42 -8.04
N ILE A 204 0.44 12.90 -6.84
CA ILE A 204 -0.64 12.87 -5.82
C ILE A 204 -1.12 14.27 -5.42
N THR A 205 -0.31 15.31 -5.60
CA THR A 205 -0.64 16.69 -5.21
C THR A 205 -1.39 17.46 -6.29
N ASN A 206 -1.35 17.00 -7.56
CA ASN A 206 -1.89 17.76 -8.68
C ASN A 206 -2.86 16.99 -9.60
N PHE A 207 -2.97 15.66 -9.51
CA PHE A 207 -3.84 14.89 -10.41
C PHE A 207 -5.30 15.31 -10.35
N ALA A 208 -5.80 15.59 -9.13
CA ALA A 208 -7.17 16.01 -8.93
C ALA A 208 -7.42 17.43 -9.47
N SER A 209 -6.48 18.37 -9.26
CA SER A 209 -6.63 19.73 -9.79
C SER A 209 -6.55 19.74 -11.32
N LYS A 210 -5.74 18.88 -11.94
CA LYS A 210 -5.75 18.70 -13.41
C LYS A 210 -7.09 18.22 -13.93
N PHE A 211 -7.74 17.30 -13.22
CA PHE A 211 -9.09 16.84 -13.55
C PHE A 211 -10.14 17.90 -13.31
N ASN A 212 -10.16 18.55 -12.14
CA ASN A 212 -11.13 19.57 -11.77
C ASN A 212 -11.08 20.79 -12.72
N ASN A 213 -9.91 21.09 -13.30
CA ASN A 213 -9.72 22.18 -14.27
C ASN A 213 -9.84 21.73 -15.74
N GLY A 214 -10.23 20.48 -16.02
CA GLY A 214 -10.43 19.97 -17.38
C GLY A 214 -9.14 19.81 -18.22
N ILE A 215 -7.96 19.75 -17.57
CA ILE A 215 -6.68 19.47 -18.25
C ILE A 215 -6.64 18.01 -18.69
N VAL A 216 -7.27 17.11 -17.92
CA VAL A 216 -7.46 15.71 -18.24
C VAL A 216 -8.94 15.35 -18.24
N ASP A 217 -9.32 14.36 -19.06
CA ASP A 217 -10.69 13.88 -19.22
C ASP A 217 -11.03 12.82 -18.17
N MET A 218 -10.03 12.13 -17.65
CA MET A 218 -10.18 11.02 -16.73
C MET A 218 -9.03 10.96 -15.73
N ILE A 219 -9.38 10.54 -14.53
CA ILE A 219 -8.43 10.07 -13.52
C ILE A 219 -8.90 8.71 -12.97
N ALA A 220 -7.99 7.95 -12.39
CA ALA A 220 -8.32 6.79 -11.57
C ALA A 220 -8.18 7.19 -10.09
N ALA A 221 -9.25 7.09 -9.31
CA ALA A 221 -9.24 7.54 -7.92
C ALA A 221 -10.12 6.68 -7.01
N PRO A 222 -9.73 6.44 -5.75
CA PRO A 222 -10.58 5.80 -4.76
C PRO A 222 -11.64 6.77 -4.23
N ALA A 223 -12.76 6.22 -3.74
CA ALA A 223 -13.86 6.99 -3.16
C ALA A 223 -13.41 7.93 -2.03
N ALA A 224 -12.38 7.55 -1.27
CA ALA A 224 -11.80 8.37 -0.21
C ALA A 224 -11.26 9.73 -0.72
N ALA A 225 -10.92 9.83 -2.00
CA ALA A 225 -10.47 11.07 -2.62
C ALA A 225 -11.61 12.00 -3.07
N TYR A 226 -12.85 11.50 -3.18
CA TYR A 226 -13.96 12.23 -3.77
C TYR A 226 -14.24 13.58 -3.13
N LYS A 227 -14.44 13.59 -1.81
CA LYS A 227 -14.71 14.85 -1.07
C LYS A 227 -13.45 15.67 -0.79
N PRO A 228 -12.36 15.08 -0.24
CA PRO A 228 -11.16 15.85 0.10
C PRO A 228 -10.53 16.56 -1.09
N LEU A 229 -10.56 15.93 -2.28
CA LEU A 229 -9.99 16.51 -3.50
C LEU A 229 -11.05 17.16 -4.41
N GLU A 230 -12.29 17.31 -3.91
CA GLU A 230 -13.40 17.99 -4.60
C GLU A 230 -13.64 17.45 -6.03
N LEU A 231 -13.49 16.13 -6.25
CA LEU A 231 -13.61 15.52 -7.58
C LEU A 231 -14.96 15.77 -8.24
N TYR A 232 -15.99 16.08 -7.45
CA TYR A 232 -17.30 16.49 -7.94
C TYR A 232 -17.25 17.75 -8.84
N ARG A 233 -16.22 18.59 -8.72
CA ARG A 233 -16.04 19.78 -9.58
C ARG A 233 -15.69 19.37 -11.01
N GLY A 234 -14.72 18.47 -11.20
CA GLY A 234 -14.34 17.96 -12.51
C GLY A 234 -15.44 17.08 -13.14
N ILE A 235 -16.17 16.31 -12.32
CA ILE A 235 -17.32 15.52 -12.77
C ILE A 235 -18.43 16.47 -13.25
N GLY A 236 -18.74 17.54 -12.52
CA GLY A 236 -19.79 18.48 -12.87
C GLY A 236 -21.13 17.81 -13.10
N ASN A 237 -21.89 18.33 -14.09
CA ASN A 237 -23.21 17.80 -14.47
C ASN A 237 -23.15 16.77 -15.60
N LYS A 238 -22.01 16.64 -16.29
CA LYS A 238 -21.84 15.78 -17.48
C LYS A 238 -21.06 14.51 -17.19
N GLY A 239 -20.22 14.53 -16.16
CA GLY A 239 -19.33 13.44 -15.81
C GLY A 239 -19.99 12.34 -14.97
N ALA A 240 -19.20 11.34 -14.63
CA ALA A 240 -19.60 10.22 -13.79
C ALA A 240 -18.37 9.52 -13.18
N ILE A 241 -18.64 8.58 -12.27
CA ILE A 241 -17.69 7.57 -11.81
C ILE A 241 -18.20 6.22 -12.31
N ASN A 242 -17.43 5.54 -13.16
CA ASN A 242 -17.81 4.20 -13.61
C ASN A 242 -17.58 3.18 -12.51
N ARG A 243 -18.59 2.34 -12.20
CA ARG A 243 -18.50 1.24 -11.21
C ARG A 243 -17.71 0.05 -11.74
N PHE A 244 -16.51 0.33 -12.22
CA PHE A 244 -15.61 -0.70 -12.70
C PHE A 244 -14.22 -0.53 -12.03
N PRO A 245 -13.74 -1.55 -11.29
CA PRO A 245 -12.46 -1.46 -10.59
C PRO A 245 -11.29 -1.59 -11.58
N ILE A 246 -10.54 -0.51 -11.78
CA ILE A 246 -9.27 -0.57 -12.53
C ILE A 246 -8.24 -1.32 -11.69
N VAL A 247 -8.17 -1.01 -10.39
CA VAL A 247 -7.29 -1.64 -9.42
C VAL A 247 -7.90 -1.50 -8.02
N ILE A 248 -7.74 -2.50 -7.18
CA ILE A 248 -8.00 -2.37 -5.75
C ILE A 248 -6.67 -2.04 -5.07
N LEU A 249 -6.62 -0.85 -4.50
CA LEU A 249 -5.42 -0.29 -3.90
C LEU A 249 -5.15 -0.86 -2.53
N SER A 250 -3.87 -0.96 -2.18
CA SER A 250 -3.41 -1.25 -0.82
C SER A 250 -2.59 -0.11 -0.24
N TYR A 251 -2.53 -0.05 1.09
CA TYR A 251 -1.45 0.58 1.83
C TYR A 251 -0.48 -0.46 2.29
N GLN A 252 0.81 -0.18 2.18
CA GLN A 252 1.85 -1.09 2.62
C GLN A 252 2.84 -0.37 3.54
N MET A 253 3.12 -1.00 4.67
CA MET A 253 4.15 -0.55 5.59
C MET A 253 5.47 -1.20 5.22
N VAL A 254 6.50 -0.38 5.04
CA VAL A 254 7.87 -0.80 4.77
C VAL A 254 8.74 -0.39 5.96
N ILE A 255 9.50 -1.32 6.49
CA ILE A 255 10.51 -1.06 7.54
C ILE A 255 11.92 -1.27 7.02
N ASN A 256 12.87 -0.52 7.57
CA ASN A 256 14.28 -0.85 7.50
C ASN A 256 14.61 -1.85 8.60
N THR A 257 14.86 -3.11 8.24
CA THR A 257 15.02 -4.23 9.17
C THR A 257 16.12 -4.01 10.21
N SER A 258 17.14 -3.20 9.90
CA SER A 258 18.22 -2.90 10.83
C SER A 258 17.80 -1.98 12.00
N LYS A 259 16.63 -1.35 11.91
CA LYS A 259 16.10 -0.40 12.90
C LYS A 259 15.07 -1.01 13.85
N PHE A 260 14.68 -2.25 13.60
CA PHE A 260 13.62 -2.92 14.34
C PHE A 260 14.13 -4.23 14.98
N PRO A 261 13.52 -4.68 16.09
CA PRO A 261 13.85 -5.97 16.69
C PRO A 261 13.66 -7.14 15.73
N ALA A 262 14.42 -8.21 15.92
CA ALA A 262 14.25 -9.43 15.14
C ALA A 262 12.80 -9.96 15.27
N GLY A 263 12.20 -10.34 14.13
CA GLY A 263 10.81 -10.83 14.08
C GLY A 263 9.73 -9.74 14.12
N PHE A 264 10.09 -8.48 14.33
CA PHE A 264 9.13 -7.36 14.36
C PHE A 264 8.22 -7.32 13.13
N GLY A 265 8.78 -7.46 11.92
CA GLY A 265 8.02 -7.41 10.67
C GLY A 265 6.92 -8.47 10.61
N LEU A 266 7.14 -9.67 11.14
CA LEU A 266 6.12 -10.73 11.18
C LEU A 266 4.97 -10.38 12.15
N GLU A 267 5.26 -9.92 13.36
CA GLU A 267 4.23 -9.52 14.31
C GLU A 267 3.44 -8.31 13.80
N SER A 268 4.12 -7.36 13.18
CA SER A 268 3.50 -6.22 12.52
C SER A 268 2.54 -6.67 11.39
N ARG A 269 2.95 -7.61 10.51
CA ARG A 269 2.06 -8.16 9.46
C ARG A 269 0.81 -8.81 10.05
N LYS A 270 0.95 -9.55 11.16
CA LYS A 270 -0.22 -10.16 11.85
C LYS A 270 -1.17 -9.09 12.37
N TYR A 271 -0.63 -8.02 12.98
CA TYR A 271 -1.45 -6.90 13.44
C TYR A 271 -2.25 -6.28 12.30
N TRP A 272 -1.58 -5.92 11.20
CA TRP A 272 -2.24 -5.27 10.07
C TRP A 272 -3.24 -6.19 9.36
N LEU A 273 -2.97 -7.48 9.26
CA LEU A 273 -3.95 -8.46 8.78
C LEU A 273 -5.23 -8.44 9.63
N GLY A 274 -5.11 -8.31 10.95
CA GLY A 274 -6.24 -8.15 11.87
C GLY A 274 -7.04 -6.85 11.66
N GLN A 275 -6.47 -5.85 10.99
CA GLN A 275 -7.15 -4.58 10.69
C GLN A 275 -7.94 -4.59 9.37
N PHE A 276 -7.95 -5.70 8.63
CA PHE A 276 -8.59 -5.79 7.31
C PHE A 276 -10.06 -5.34 7.33
N GLU A 277 -10.86 -5.83 8.26
CA GLU A 277 -12.30 -5.49 8.36
C GLU A 277 -12.52 -4.01 8.71
N ARG A 278 -11.64 -3.45 9.54
CA ARG A 278 -11.69 -2.03 9.85
C ARG A 278 -11.41 -1.18 8.60
N ALA A 279 -10.37 -1.53 7.84
CA ALA A 279 -10.04 -0.86 6.59
C ALA A 279 -11.19 -0.99 5.58
N LEU A 280 -11.79 -2.17 5.43
CA LEU A 280 -12.93 -2.38 4.53
C LEU A 280 -14.14 -1.52 4.91
N LYS A 281 -14.45 -1.39 6.20
CA LYS A 281 -15.52 -0.48 6.67
C LYS A 281 -15.25 0.98 6.31
N LEU A 282 -14.00 1.43 6.36
CA LEU A 282 -13.63 2.79 5.95
C LEU A 282 -13.86 3.01 4.45
N ILE A 283 -13.51 2.01 3.63
CA ILE A 283 -13.73 2.04 2.17
C ILE A 283 -15.22 2.13 1.85
N VAL A 284 -16.04 1.25 2.43
CA VAL A 284 -17.50 1.25 2.22
C VAL A 284 -18.11 2.59 2.65
N ARG A 285 -17.69 3.12 3.80
CA ARG A 285 -18.14 4.43 4.26
C ARG A 285 -17.79 5.55 3.28
N ALA A 286 -16.59 5.54 2.71
CA ALA A 286 -16.18 6.52 1.71
C ALA A 286 -17.02 6.41 0.43
N GLU A 287 -17.28 5.20 -0.08
CA GLU A 287 -18.14 4.97 -1.24
C GLU A 287 -19.58 5.48 -1.03
N GLN A 288 -20.13 5.28 0.16
CA GLN A 288 -21.47 5.77 0.53
C GLN A 288 -21.57 7.30 0.58
N THR A 289 -20.45 8.03 0.64
CA THR A 289 -20.45 9.49 0.57
C THR A 289 -20.69 10.05 -0.83
N ILE A 290 -20.54 9.22 -1.86
CA ILE A 290 -20.71 9.61 -3.26
C ILE A 290 -22.20 9.48 -3.63
N PRO A 291 -22.86 10.56 -4.09
CA PRO A 291 -24.26 10.51 -4.48
C PRO A 291 -24.51 9.48 -5.59
N GLU A 292 -25.60 8.72 -5.49
CA GLU A 292 -25.91 7.64 -6.44
C GLU A 292 -25.94 8.13 -7.91
N LYS A 293 -26.48 9.33 -8.16
CA LYS A 293 -26.51 9.95 -9.50
C LYS A 293 -25.15 10.20 -10.13
N THR A 294 -24.06 10.18 -9.31
CA THR A 294 -22.67 10.36 -9.77
C THR A 294 -22.12 9.08 -10.37
N TRP A 295 -22.64 7.94 -9.95
CA TRP A 295 -22.24 6.67 -10.46
C TRP A 295 -22.80 6.39 -11.86
N SER A 296 -22.09 5.56 -12.62
CA SER A 296 -22.49 5.04 -13.90
C SER A 296 -22.10 3.57 -14.01
N ASP A 297 -23.05 2.72 -14.39
CA ASP A 297 -22.82 1.31 -14.59
C ASP A 297 -22.49 1.03 -16.04
N LEU A 298 -21.46 0.22 -16.28
CA LEU A 298 -21.12 -0.26 -17.61
C LEU A 298 -22.07 -1.41 -18.00
N THR A 299 -22.32 -1.56 -19.30
CA THR A 299 -23.02 -2.76 -19.79
C THR A 299 -22.18 -4.01 -19.55
N PRO A 300 -22.80 -5.21 -19.43
CA PRO A 300 -22.06 -6.46 -19.29
C PRO A 300 -20.98 -6.67 -20.37
N GLU A 301 -21.29 -6.30 -21.62
CA GLU A 301 -20.33 -6.36 -22.72
C GLU A 301 -19.11 -5.46 -22.47
N ASN A 302 -19.34 -4.21 -22.07
CA ASN A 302 -18.26 -3.27 -21.79
C ASN A 302 -17.43 -3.72 -20.57
N MET A 303 -18.04 -4.28 -19.53
CA MET A 303 -17.29 -4.85 -18.41
C MET A 303 -16.33 -5.97 -18.83
N ILE A 304 -16.76 -6.83 -19.75
CA ILE A 304 -15.92 -7.88 -20.33
C ILE A 304 -14.76 -7.26 -21.12
N LYS A 305 -15.04 -6.27 -21.98
CA LYS A 305 -14.00 -5.56 -22.75
C LYS A 305 -12.96 -4.89 -21.85
N TYR A 306 -13.41 -4.19 -20.79
CA TYR A 306 -12.49 -3.60 -19.80
C TYR A 306 -11.66 -4.66 -19.07
N THR A 307 -12.26 -5.80 -18.72
CA THR A 307 -11.53 -6.91 -18.08
C THR A 307 -10.44 -7.46 -19.00
N ILE A 308 -10.74 -7.67 -20.28
CA ILE A 308 -9.78 -8.12 -21.29
C ILE A 308 -8.66 -7.09 -21.43
N MET A 309 -9.00 -5.81 -21.56
CA MET A 309 -8.05 -4.71 -21.69
C MET A 309 -7.07 -4.66 -20.49
N LEU A 310 -7.57 -4.76 -19.25
CA LEU A 310 -6.72 -4.76 -18.06
C LEU A 310 -5.81 -5.98 -18.03
N ARG A 311 -6.33 -7.17 -18.38
CA ARG A 311 -5.53 -8.41 -18.44
C ARG A 311 -4.39 -8.30 -19.46
N GLU A 312 -4.70 -7.85 -20.66
CA GLU A 312 -3.71 -7.71 -21.73
C GLU A 312 -2.67 -6.64 -21.40
N SER A 313 -3.10 -5.51 -20.80
CA SER A 313 -2.20 -4.47 -20.32
C SER A 313 -1.27 -5.01 -19.25
N ARG A 314 -1.80 -5.78 -18.28
CA ARG A 314 -1.00 -6.43 -17.22
C ARG A 314 0.06 -7.37 -17.81
N GLY A 315 -0.29 -8.18 -18.84
CA GLY A 315 0.64 -9.04 -19.56
C GLY A 315 1.79 -8.25 -20.17
N SER A 316 1.47 -7.21 -20.95
CA SER A 316 2.49 -6.34 -21.57
C SER A 316 3.40 -5.64 -20.54
N ILE A 317 2.85 -5.23 -19.41
CA ILE A 317 3.61 -4.57 -18.33
C ILE A 317 4.59 -5.55 -17.66
N VAL A 318 4.23 -6.84 -17.54
CA VAL A 318 5.15 -7.90 -17.09
C VAL A 318 6.28 -8.13 -18.08
N GLU A 319 5.97 -8.21 -19.36
CA GLU A 319 6.95 -8.41 -20.44
C GLU A 319 8.00 -7.28 -20.45
N GLN A 320 7.59 -6.07 -20.08
CA GLN A 320 8.49 -4.92 -19.92
C GLN A 320 9.24 -4.89 -18.58
N GLY A 321 9.05 -5.89 -17.71
CA GLY A 321 9.72 -5.98 -16.40
C GLY A 321 9.24 -4.94 -15.36
N ILE A 322 8.10 -4.28 -15.61
CA ILE A 322 7.53 -3.26 -14.70
C ILE A 322 6.77 -3.94 -13.55
N TYR A 323 5.98 -4.98 -13.86
CA TYR A 323 5.34 -5.82 -12.84
C TYR A 323 6.16 -7.08 -12.56
N ASP A 324 6.17 -7.50 -11.30
CA ASP A 324 6.84 -8.73 -10.87
C ASP A 324 6.03 -9.97 -11.29
N LYS A 325 6.66 -10.84 -12.05
CA LYS A 325 6.04 -12.07 -12.56
C LYS A 325 5.63 -13.02 -11.44
N GLN A 326 6.48 -13.18 -10.42
CA GLN A 326 6.22 -14.09 -9.29
C GLN A 326 5.00 -13.61 -8.50
N GLY A 327 4.93 -12.30 -8.21
CA GLY A 327 3.79 -11.70 -7.53
C GLY A 327 2.50 -11.92 -8.29
N LEU A 328 2.49 -11.74 -9.61
CA LEU A 328 1.29 -11.95 -10.44
C LEU A 328 0.89 -13.42 -10.53
N VAL A 329 1.84 -14.37 -10.56
CA VAL A 329 1.52 -15.81 -10.47
C VAL A 329 0.84 -16.14 -9.14
N ILE A 330 1.30 -15.53 -8.03
CA ILE A 330 0.64 -15.68 -6.72
C ILE A 330 -0.78 -15.10 -6.79
N MET A 331 -0.95 -13.88 -7.31
CA MET A 331 -2.26 -13.24 -7.44
C MET A 331 -3.23 -14.07 -8.30
N LYS A 332 -2.78 -14.62 -9.44
CA LYS A 332 -3.58 -15.51 -10.27
C LYS A 332 -4.05 -16.74 -9.50
N LYS A 333 -3.16 -17.42 -8.77
CA LYS A 333 -3.53 -18.59 -7.94
C LYS A 333 -4.59 -18.24 -6.90
N ILE A 334 -4.45 -17.10 -6.25
CA ILE A 334 -5.41 -16.59 -5.27
C ILE A 334 -6.74 -16.29 -5.93
N ARG A 335 -6.75 -15.54 -7.03
CA ARG A 335 -7.94 -15.24 -7.83
C ARG A 335 -8.69 -16.52 -8.21
N CYS A 336 -7.97 -17.52 -8.73
CA CYS A 336 -8.56 -18.79 -9.14
C CYS A 336 -9.05 -19.65 -7.95
N SER A 337 -8.55 -19.43 -6.75
CA SER A 337 -9.08 -20.06 -5.53
C SER A 337 -10.41 -19.44 -5.10
N VAL A 338 -10.68 -18.19 -5.46
CA VAL A 338 -11.94 -17.48 -5.17
C VAL A 338 -12.97 -17.71 -6.26
N ASN A 339 -12.56 -17.62 -7.52
CA ASN A 339 -13.45 -17.84 -8.67
C ASN A 339 -12.79 -18.77 -9.71
N ARG A 340 -13.09 -20.07 -9.63
CA ARG A 340 -12.55 -21.06 -10.59
C ARG A 340 -13.07 -20.90 -12.02
N ALA A 341 -14.21 -20.28 -12.18
CA ALA A 341 -14.82 -20.05 -13.49
C ALA A 341 -14.27 -18.80 -14.21
N ASP A 342 -13.36 -18.07 -13.58
CA ASP A 342 -12.73 -16.90 -14.18
C ASP A 342 -11.94 -17.30 -15.45
N SER A 343 -12.08 -16.51 -16.52
CA SER A 343 -11.42 -16.78 -17.81
C SER A 343 -9.90 -16.85 -17.73
N GLU A 344 -9.29 -16.23 -16.70
CA GLU A 344 -7.86 -16.31 -16.47
C GLU A 344 -7.43 -17.62 -15.80
N CYS A 345 -8.37 -18.43 -15.32
CA CYS A 345 -8.12 -19.66 -14.57
C CYS A 345 -8.18 -20.94 -15.42
N THR A 346 -8.42 -20.81 -16.72
CA THR A 346 -8.37 -21.96 -17.64
C THR A 346 -6.94 -22.48 -17.82
N PRO A 347 -6.73 -23.80 -18.05
CA PRO A 347 -5.39 -24.37 -18.24
C PRO A 347 -4.59 -23.70 -19.35
N ASP A 348 -5.27 -23.27 -20.41
CA ASP A 348 -4.66 -22.64 -21.59
C ASP A 348 -4.40 -21.14 -21.44
N SER A 349 -4.85 -20.55 -20.31
CA SER A 349 -4.65 -19.13 -20.06
C SER A 349 -3.18 -18.82 -19.77
N LYS A 350 -2.52 -18.12 -20.71
CA LYS A 350 -1.17 -17.58 -20.56
C LYS A 350 -1.14 -16.29 -19.73
N SER A 351 -2.29 -15.80 -19.26
CA SER A 351 -2.39 -14.58 -18.46
C SER A 351 -1.75 -14.76 -17.07
N PHE A 352 -1.23 -13.67 -16.53
CA PHE A 352 -0.71 -13.57 -15.17
C PHE A 352 -1.73 -12.91 -14.24
#